data_cfe09f3844b9e223b1c0e90d78fd0d1d
#
_entry.id   cfe09f3844b9e223b1c0e90d78fd0d1d
#
_cell.length_a   1.000
_cell.length_b   1.000
_cell.length_c   1.000
_cell.angle_alpha   90.00
_cell.angle_beta   90.00
_cell.angle_gamma   90.00
#
_symmetry.space_group_name_H-M   'P 1'
#
loop_
_entity.id
_entity.type
_entity.pdbx_description
1 polymer ?
#
loop_
_entity_poly.entity_id
_entity_poly.type
_entity_poly.pdbx_seq_one_letter_code
_entity_poly.pdbx_strand_id
1 'polypeptide(L)'
;YVLQQMFAQINAEVYLIVDGDSTYDAKVAPQLLNAVLCVGCDMAVASRNEVESSAYRTGHKFGNMLLTGTVNKIFGDSIKDMLSGYRALSYRFVKSFPINSTGFEVETEITIHALELKMVITEIHSLYKPRPEDSISKLRTYPDGWRILLMIINLFRQEKPLIFFLIIALLLALISTILIFPVL
;
A
#
# COMPACT_ATOMS: atom_id res chain seq x y z
N TYR A 1 0.49 -4.20 -16.45
CA TYR A 1 0.84 -5.25 -17.44
C TYR A 1 2.12 -6.00 -17.11
N VAL A 2 3.28 -5.33 -16.88
CA VAL A 2 4.56 -6.04 -16.68
C VAL A 2 4.52 -6.90 -15.43
N LEU A 3 4.18 -6.34 -14.28
CA LEU A 3 4.13 -7.07 -13.00
C LEU A 3 3.14 -8.25 -13.07
N GLN A 4 1.99 -8.03 -13.67
CA GLN A 4 0.97 -9.06 -13.87
C GLN A 4 1.48 -10.24 -14.71
N GLN A 5 2.18 -9.94 -15.81
CA GLN A 5 2.79 -10.98 -16.64
C GLN A 5 3.91 -11.72 -15.90
N MET A 6 4.75 -10.98 -15.16
CA MET A 6 5.81 -11.59 -14.35
C MET A 6 5.23 -12.54 -13.30
N PHE A 7 4.20 -12.14 -12.58
CA PHE A 7 3.54 -12.98 -11.57
C PHE A 7 2.86 -14.20 -12.15
N ALA A 8 2.32 -14.10 -13.37
CA ALA A 8 1.70 -15.22 -14.06
C ALA A 8 2.73 -16.23 -14.60
N GLN A 9 3.81 -15.74 -15.20
CA GLN A 9 4.75 -16.57 -15.95
C GLN A 9 5.89 -17.13 -15.09
N ILE A 10 6.34 -16.37 -14.08
CA ILE A 10 7.47 -16.76 -13.25
C ILE A 10 6.98 -17.62 -12.09
N ASN A 11 7.63 -18.76 -11.88
CA ASN A 11 7.43 -19.59 -10.68
C ASN A 11 8.71 -19.51 -9.84
N ALA A 12 8.60 -18.89 -8.67
CA ALA A 12 9.67 -18.74 -7.70
C ALA A 12 9.11 -18.91 -6.29
N GLU A 13 9.95 -19.30 -5.34
CA GLU A 13 9.55 -19.40 -3.93
C GLU A 13 9.30 -18.02 -3.32
N VAL A 14 10.11 -17.04 -3.74
CA VAL A 14 10.01 -15.64 -3.31
C VAL A 14 10.17 -14.70 -4.50
N TYR A 15 9.40 -13.63 -4.51
CA TYR A 15 9.47 -12.57 -5.50
C TYR A 15 9.93 -11.29 -4.82
N LEU A 16 11.06 -10.76 -5.25
CA LEU A 16 11.60 -9.49 -4.76
C LEU A 16 11.27 -8.38 -5.75
N ILE A 17 10.53 -7.39 -5.30
CA ILE A 17 10.19 -6.19 -6.06
C ILE A 17 11.00 -5.03 -5.48
N VAL A 18 11.58 -4.20 -6.32
CA VAL A 18 12.31 -3.00 -5.91
C VAL A 18 12.21 -1.92 -6.99
N ASP A 19 12.06 -0.67 -6.57
CA ASP A 19 12.13 0.48 -7.48
C ASP A 19 13.55 0.64 -8.02
N GLY A 20 13.68 0.84 -9.34
CA GLY A 20 14.97 0.95 -10.03
C GLY A 20 15.58 2.36 -9.99
N ASP A 21 15.26 3.18 -8.98
CA ASP A 21 15.68 4.58 -8.86
C ASP A 21 16.84 4.80 -7.87
N SER A 22 17.46 3.73 -7.41
CA SER A 22 18.61 3.73 -6.47
C SER A 22 18.33 4.36 -5.10
N THR A 23 17.07 4.52 -4.72
CA THR A 23 16.69 5.10 -3.42
C THR A 23 16.75 4.11 -2.27
N TYR A 24 16.57 2.81 -2.55
CA TYR A 24 16.61 1.75 -1.54
C TYR A 24 18.01 1.16 -1.35
N ASP A 25 18.31 0.74 -0.12
CA ASP A 25 19.56 0.05 0.18
C ASP A 25 19.44 -1.44 -0.19
N ALA A 26 20.24 -1.86 -1.19
CA ALA A 26 20.28 -3.25 -1.62
C ALA A 26 20.68 -4.25 -0.52
N LYS A 27 21.38 -3.79 0.54
CA LYS A 27 21.79 -4.62 1.69
C LYS A 27 20.59 -5.17 2.49
N VAL A 28 19.40 -4.61 2.32
CA VAL A 28 18.17 -5.07 2.98
C VAL A 28 17.59 -6.31 2.27
N ALA A 29 17.94 -6.57 1.00
CA ALA A 29 17.42 -7.71 0.24
C ALA A 29 17.54 -9.06 0.97
N PRO A 30 18.70 -9.45 1.53
CA PRO A 30 18.82 -10.72 2.25
C PRO A 30 17.88 -10.83 3.46
N GLN A 31 17.61 -9.71 4.16
CA GLN A 31 16.71 -9.70 5.30
C GLN A 31 15.25 -9.89 4.87
N LEU A 32 14.83 -9.23 3.77
CA LEU A 32 13.50 -9.39 3.19
C LEU A 32 13.28 -10.84 2.71
N LEU A 33 14.27 -11.40 2.01
CA LEU A 33 14.19 -12.79 1.55
C LEU A 33 14.14 -13.78 2.71
N ASN A 34 14.96 -13.59 3.74
CA ASN A 34 14.96 -14.44 4.94
C ASN A 34 13.63 -14.39 5.70
N ALA A 35 12.99 -13.23 5.78
CA ALA A 35 11.68 -13.09 6.41
C ALA A 35 10.63 -13.97 5.71
N VAL A 36 10.65 -14.07 4.39
CA VAL A 36 9.72 -14.91 3.65
C VAL A 36 10.13 -16.38 3.69
N LEU A 37 11.42 -16.71 3.44
CA LEU A 37 11.89 -18.08 3.29
C LEU A 37 12.01 -18.83 4.62
N CYS A 38 12.53 -18.17 5.66
CA CYS A 38 12.89 -18.82 6.92
C CYS A 38 11.90 -18.51 8.04
N VAL A 39 11.37 -17.28 8.10
CA VAL A 39 10.36 -16.89 9.11
C VAL A 39 8.94 -17.24 8.65
N GLY A 40 8.73 -17.37 7.33
CA GLY A 40 7.46 -17.82 6.75
C GLY A 40 6.40 -16.71 6.65
N CYS A 41 6.80 -15.44 6.55
CA CYS A 41 5.85 -14.37 6.26
C CYS A 41 5.43 -14.39 4.78
N ASP A 42 4.26 -13.86 4.47
CA ASP A 42 3.76 -13.77 3.10
C ASP A 42 4.25 -12.52 2.38
N MET A 43 4.48 -11.46 3.14
CA MET A 43 5.00 -10.20 2.63
C MET A 43 5.99 -9.58 3.63
N ALA A 44 7.20 -9.30 3.17
CA ALA A 44 8.18 -8.48 3.88
C ALA A 44 8.31 -7.13 3.17
N VAL A 45 8.16 -6.03 3.90
CA VAL A 45 8.20 -4.65 3.38
C VAL A 45 9.39 -3.92 3.94
N ALA A 46 10.19 -3.29 3.09
CA ALA A 46 11.24 -2.37 3.52
C ALA A 46 10.62 -1.01 3.87
N SER A 47 10.41 -0.76 5.15
CA SER A 47 9.81 0.47 5.67
C SER A 47 10.83 1.61 5.67
N ARG A 48 10.45 2.76 5.09
CA ARG A 48 11.30 3.96 4.93
C ARG A 48 11.30 4.81 6.19
N ASN A 49 11.92 4.35 7.26
CA ASN A 49 11.85 5.02 8.56
C ASN A 49 12.94 6.08 8.78
N GLU A 50 14.08 5.96 8.15
CA GLU A 50 15.16 6.94 8.23
C GLU A 50 15.31 7.64 6.89
N VAL A 51 14.62 8.74 6.77
CA VAL A 51 14.75 9.63 5.64
C VAL A 51 15.75 10.71 6.01
N GLU A 52 16.84 10.82 5.29
CA GLU A 52 17.55 12.08 5.26
C GLU A 52 16.53 13.18 4.95
N SER A 53 16.48 14.21 5.76
CA SER A 53 15.44 15.25 5.71
C SER A 53 15.24 15.90 4.34
N SER A 54 16.21 15.74 3.43
CA SER A 54 16.21 16.21 2.05
C SER A 54 15.45 15.27 1.07
N ALA A 55 15.20 14.02 1.41
CA ALA A 55 14.62 13.02 0.48
C ALA A 55 13.08 13.09 0.38
N TYR A 56 12.40 13.73 1.33
CA TYR A 56 10.94 13.83 1.33
C TYR A 56 10.44 15.24 0.99
N ARG A 57 9.63 15.35 -0.07
CA ARG A 57 8.82 16.55 -0.29
C ARG A 57 7.75 16.65 0.80
N THR A 58 7.54 17.83 1.35
CA THR A 58 6.72 18.12 2.55
C THR A 58 5.29 17.55 2.51
N GLY A 59 4.69 17.36 1.35
CA GLY A 59 3.35 16.78 1.21
C GLY A 59 3.28 15.24 1.15
N HIS A 60 4.37 14.57 0.75
CA HIS A 60 4.37 13.11 0.55
C HIS A 60 4.32 12.34 1.87
N LYS A 61 5.03 12.80 2.90
CA LYS A 61 5.03 12.16 4.23
C LYS A 61 3.64 12.18 4.86
N PHE A 62 2.99 13.35 4.82
CA PHE A 62 1.63 13.51 5.33
C PHE A 62 0.62 12.67 4.53
N GLY A 63 0.72 12.69 3.19
CA GLY A 63 -0.14 11.88 2.32
C GLY A 63 0.01 10.37 2.60
N ASN A 64 1.24 9.85 2.70
CA ASN A 64 1.49 8.46 3.04
C ASN A 64 0.92 8.10 4.42
N MET A 65 1.14 8.94 5.43
CA MET A 65 0.62 8.73 6.78
C MET A 65 -0.92 8.70 6.80
N LEU A 66 -1.56 9.61 6.07
CA LEU A 66 -3.02 9.67 5.98
C LEU A 66 -3.59 8.44 5.28
N LEU A 67 -3.03 8.06 4.13
CA LEU A 67 -3.48 6.91 3.36
C LEU A 67 -3.25 5.61 4.13
N THR A 68 -2.06 5.41 4.70
CA THR A 68 -1.72 4.24 5.52
C THR A 68 -2.62 4.16 6.76
N GLY A 69 -2.86 5.28 7.44
CA GLY A 69 -3.76 5.33 8.60
C GLY A 69 -5.21 4.99 8.23
N THR A 70 -5.67 5.41 7.05
CA THR A 70 -6.99 5.05 6.53
C THR A 70 -7.11 3.55 6.27
N VAL A 71 -6.12 2.95 5.63
CA VAL A 71 -6.08 1.50 5.37
C VAL A 71 -6.04 0.72 6.69
N ASN A 72 -5.17 1.09 7.62
CA ASN A 72 -5.09 0.44 8.94
C ASN A 72 -6.42 0.51 9.71
N LYS A 73 -7.15 1.63 9.62
CA LYS A 73 -8.45 1.79 10.27
C LYS A 73 -9.53 0.92 9.64
N ILE A 74 -9.52 0.75 8.32
CA ILE A 74 -10.55 0.02 7.57
C ILE A 74 -10.30 -1.48 7.60
N PHE A 75 -9.06 -1.90 7.31
CA PHE A 75 -8.72 -3.29 7.11
C PHE A 75 -8.11 -3.95 8.35
N GLY A 76 -7.74 -3.15 9.35
CA GLY A 76 -7.05 -3.64 10.55
C GLY A 76 -5.59 -3.93 10.27
N ASP A 77 -4.82 -3.95 11.33
CA ASP A 77 -3.37 -4.13 11.33
C ASP A 77 -2.57 -2.83 11.22
N SER A 78 -1.32 -2.86 11.66
CA SER A 78 -0.48 -1.67 11.77
C SER A 78 0.69 -1.72 10.77
N ILE A 79 0.40 -1.44 9.51
CA ILE A 79 1.44 -1.17 8.52
C ILE A 79 1.90 0.28 8.68
N LYS A 80 3.22 0.51 8.65
CA LYS A 80 3.82 1.84 8.80
C LYS A 80 4.07 2.53 7.46
N ASP A 81 4.44 1.75 6.44
CA ASP A 81 4.75 2.28 5.11
C ASP A 81 4.08 1.47 3.99
N MET A 82 2.83 1.82 3.72
CA MET A 82 2.03 1.17 2.68
C MET A 82 2.57 1.41 1.26
N LEU A 83 3.21 2.54 1.02
CA LEU A 83 3.65 2.96 -0.31
C LEU A 83 5.13 2.63 -0.60
N SER A 84 5.75 1.74 0.19
CA SER A 84 7.09 1.26 -0.12
C SER A 84 7.08 0.37 -1.35
N GLY A 85 7.94 0.66 -2.33
CA GLY A 85 8.14 -0.14 -3.54
C GLY A 85 9.17 -1.27 -3.38
N TYR A 86 9.71 -1.49 -2.16
CA TYR A 86 10.68 -2.55 -1.90
C TYR A 86 10.08 -3.64 -1.02
N ARG A 87 9.73 -4.78 -1.64
CA ARG A 87 9.00 -5.87 -0.99
C ARG A 87 9.48 -7.23 -1.41
N ALA A 88 9.46 -8.19 -0.50
CA ALA A 88 9.53 -9.62 -0.81
C ALA A 88 8.16 -10.25 -0.59
N LEU A 89 7.71 -11.05 -1.57
CA LEU A 89 6.39 -11.68 -1.58
C LEU A 89 6.55 -13.19 -1.69
N SER A 90 5.77 -13.96 -0.93
CA SER A 90 5.74 -15.42 -1.02
C SER A 90 5.07 -15.89 -2.31
N TYR A 91 5.35 -17.13 -2.71
CA TYR A 91 4.64 -17.78 -3.82
C TYR A 91 3.12 -17.76 -3.60
N ARG A 92 2.67 -18.07 -2.38
CA ARG A 92 1.23 -18.08 -2.04
C ARG A 92 0.60 -16.71 -2.27
N PHE A 93 1.27 -15.65 -1.82
CA PHE A 93 0.81 -14.29 -2.06
C PHE A 93 0.66 -14.02 -3.56
N VAL A 94 1.73 -14.22 -4.33
CA VAL A 94 1.77 -13.86 -5.76
C VAL A 94 0.73 -14.62 -6.57
N LYS A 95 0.50 -15.89 -6.27
CA LYS A 95 -0.48 -16.71 -7.01
C LYS A 95 -1.94 -16.45 -6.59
N SER A 96 -2.18 -15.81 -5.44
CA SER A 96 -3.52 -15.38 -5.02
C SER A 96 -3.87 -13.95 -5.42
N PHE A 97 -2.89 -13.15 -5.85
CA PHE A 97 -3.05 -11.71 -6.05
C PHE A 97 -3.61 -11.36 -7.43
N PRO A 98 -4.87 -10.88 -7.53
CA PRO A 98 -5.47 -10.41 -8.76
C PRO A 98 -5.07 -8.96 -9.02
N ILE A 99 -4.01 -8.72 -9.78
CA ILE A 99 -3.56 -7.36 -10.11
C ILE A 99 -4.59 -6.67 -10.99
N ASN A 100 -5.24 -5.62 -10.48
CA ASN A 100 -6.21 -4.80 -11.21
C ASN A 100 -5.67 -3.40 -11.51
N SER A 101 -4.74 -2.90 -10.70
CA SER A 101 -4.14 -1.58 -10.86
C SER A 101 -3.09 -1.53 -11.97
N THR A 102 -2.94 -0.34 -12.55
CA THR A 102 -2.03 -0.10 -13.67
C THR A 102 -0.95 0.95 -13.39
N GLY A 103 -0.94 1.54 -12.18
CA GLY A 103 -0.06 2.64 -11.79
C GLY A 103 0.52 2.47 -10.39
N PHE A 104 0.77 3.58 -9.72
CA PHE A 104 1.30 3.63 -8.34
C PHE A 104 0.32 3.10 -7.29
N GLU A 105 -0.87 2.73 -7.69
CA GLU A 105 -1.87 2.11 -6.82
C GLU A 105 -1.52 0.65 -6.48
N VAL A 106 -0.60 0.04 -7.22
CA VAL A 106 -0.26 -1.39 -7.06
C VAL A 106 0.29 -1.71 -5.68
N GLU A 107 1.09 -0.84 -5.07
CA GLU A 107 1.62 -1.02 -3.72
C GLU A 107 0.48 -1.02 -2.68
N THR A 108 -0.52 -0.17 -2.90
CA THR A 108 -1.73 -0.11 -2.07
C THR A 108 -2.56 -1.38 -2.22
N GLU A 109 -2.77 -1.84 -3.46
CA GLU A 109 -3.53 -3.05 -3.76
C GLU A 109 -2.86 -4.30 -3.16
N ILE A 110 -1.53 -4.42 -3.29
CA ILE A 110 -0.72 -5.48 -2.66
C ILE A 110 -0.93 -5.48 -1.14
N THR A 111 -0.88 -4.30 -0.53
CA THR A 111 -1.02 -4.17 0.93
C THR A 111 -2.42 -4.57 1.39
N ILE A 112 -3.46 -4.05 0.75
CA ILE A 112 -4.85 -4.34 1.13
C ILE A 112 -5.17 -5.82 0.92
N HIS A 113 -4.72 -6.43 -0.17
CA HIS A 113 -4.88 -7.87 -0.40
C HIS A 113 -4.25 -8.72 0.71
N ALA A 114 -3.03 -8.38 1.14
CA ALA A 114 -2.38 -9.08 2.26
C ALA A 114 -3.18 -8.95 3.57
N LEU A 115 -3.69 -7.75 3.87
CA LEU A 115 -4.49 -7.49 5.07
C LEU A 115 -5.82 -8.24 5.05
N GLU A 116 -6.52 -8.23 3.92
CA GLU A 116 -7.83 -8.89 3.78
C GLU A 116 -7.73 -10.40 3.94
N LEU A 117 -6.70 -11.00 3.37
CA LEU A 117 -6.44 -12.43 3.53
C LEU A 117 -5.75 -12.78 4.86
N LYS A 118 -5.53 -11.79 5.73
CA LYS A 118 -4.83 -11.97 7.02
C LYS A 118 -3.49 -12.67 6.86
N MET A 119 -2.77 -12.31 5.80
CA MET A 119 -1.44 -12.83 5.54
C MET A 119 -0.42 -12.25 6.53
N VAL A 120 0.61 -13.02 6.83
CA VAL A 120 1.66 -12.59 7.76
C VAL A 120 2.54 -11.54 7.09
N ILE A 121 2.52 -10.32 7.62
CA ILE A 121 3.29 -9.19 7.10
C ILE A 121 4.40 -8.84 8.10
N THR A 122 5.60 -8.60 7.59
CA THR A 122 6.75 -8.17 8.38
C THR A 122 7.34 -6.90 7.78
N GLU A 123 7.63 -5.89 8.61
CA GLU A 123 8.31 -4.68 8.17
C GLU A 123 9.76 -4.68 8.65
N ILE A 124 10.67 -4.38 7.74
CA ILE A 124 12.11 -4.29 7.96
C ILE A 124 12.54 -2.86 7.70
N HIS A 125 13.26 -2.25 8.64
CA HIS A 125 13.74 -0.89 8.48
C HIS A 125 14.77 -0.79 7.35
N SER A 126 14.57 0.14 6.45
CA SER A 126 15.46 0.44 5.34
C SER A 126 15.81 1.91 5.29
N LEU A 127 17.08 2.19 5.05
CA LEU A 127 17.53 3.53 4.69
C LEU A 127 16.92 3.90 3.34
N TYR A 128 16.35 5.08 3.26
CA TYR A 128 15.82 5.63 2.03
C TYR A 128 16.63 6.86 1.65
N LYS A 129 17.39 6.76 0.55
CA LYS A 129 18.30 7.79 0.07
C LYS A 129 17.57 8.79 -0.84
N PRO A 130 18.05 10.05 -0.91
CA PRO A 130 17.57 10.96 -1.94
C PRO A 130 17.87 10.39 -3.33
N ARG A 131 17.01 10.69 -4.28
CA ARG A 131 17.23 10.30 -5.67
C ARG A 131 18.46 11.01 -6.24
N PRO A 132 19.17 10.34 -7.17
CA PRO A 132 20.21 11.00 -7.95
C PRO A 132 19.66 12.27 -8.64
N GLU A 133 20.50 13.29 -8.82
CA GLU A 133 20.08 14.59 -9.37
C GLU A 133 19.44 14.50 -10.77
N ASP A 134 19.85 13.50 -11.55
CA ASP A 134 19.33 13.25 -12.90
C ASP A 134 18.01 12.46 -12.92
N SER A 135 17.46 12.07 -11.76
CA SER A 135 16.24 11.27 -11.66
C SER A 135 15.04 12.09 -11.21
N ILE A 136 14.05 12.23 -12.09
CA ILE A 136 12.80 12.91 -11.79
C ILE A 136 11.76 11.90 -11.27
N SER A 137 11.11 12.24 -10.15
CA SER A 137 9.99 11.46 -9.63
C SER A 137 8.84 11.45 -10.65
N LYS A 138 8.42 10.25 -11.06
CA LYS A 138 7.23 10.07 -11.90
C LYS A 138 5.93 10.20 -11.12
N LEU A 139 5.99 10.10 -9.78
CA LEU A 139 4.82 10.24 -8.91
C LEU A 139 4.36 11.71 -8.87
N ARG A 140 3.10 11.92 -9.22
CA ARG A 140 2.43 13.22 -9.13
C ARG A 140 1.61 13.25 -7.85
N THR A 141 2.01 14.08 -6.88
CA THR A 141 1.43 14.09 -5.51
C THR A 141 -0.08 14.12 -5.48
N TYR A 142 -0.72 15.05 -6.18
CA TYR A 142 -2.18 15.19 -6.13
C TYR A 142 -2.93 14.19 -7.01
N PRO A 143 -2.61 14.02 -8.32
CA PRO A 143 -3.35 13.07 -9.18
C PRO A 143 -3.19 11.62 -8.73
N ASP A 144 -1.98 11.20 -8.35
CA ASP A 144 -1.74 9.82 -7.93
C ASP A 144 -2.28 9.57 -6.52
N GLY A 145 -2.16 10.55 -5.61
CA GLY A 145 -2.80 10.49 -4.28
C GLY A 145 -4.32 10.35 -4.38
N TRP A 146 -4.96 11.06 -5.31
CA TRP A 146 -6.40 10.93 -5.57
C TRP A 146 -6.77 9.55 -6.12
N ARG A 147 -5.98 9.00 -7.04
CA ARG A 147 -6.18 7.64 -7.57
C ARG A 147 -6.06 6.59 -6.47
N ILE A 148 -5.05 6.70 -5.62
CA ILE A 148 -4.87 5.79 -4.47
C ILE A 148 -6.08 5.89 -3.52
N LEU A 149 -6.56 7.10 -3.22
CA LEU A 149 -7.74 7.29 -2.38
C LEU A 149 -8.99 6.63 -2.99
N LEU A 150 -9.23 6.85 -4.28
CA LEU A 150 -10.35 6.22 -4.99
C LEU A 150 -10.24 4.70 -4.98
N MET A 151 -9.04 4.15 -5.12
CA MET A 151 -8.80 2.71 -5.01
C MET A 151 -9.14 2.21 -3.61
N ILE A 152 -8.68 2.86 -2.55
CA ILE A 152 -9.01 2.49 -1.17
C ILE A 152 -10.52 2.48 -0.95
N ILE A 153 -11.23 3.50 -1.42
CA ILE A 153 -12.70 3.58 -1.34
C ILE A 153 -13.37 2.42 -2.10
N ASN A 154 -12.87 2.12 -3.30
CA ASN A 154 -13.41 1.03 -4.12
C ASN A 154 -13.20 -0.34 -3.46
N LEU A 155 -11.98 -0.60 -2.97
CA LEU A 155 -11.66 -1.83 -2.24
C LEU A 155 -12.45 -1.92 -0.93
N PHE A 156 -12.61 -0.82 -0.18
CA PHE A 156 -13.45 -0.80 1.01
C PHE A 156 -14.92 -1.16 0.69
N ARG A 157 -15.44 -0.65 -0.42
CA ARG A 157 -16.79 -1.01 -0.89
C ARG A 157 -16.91 -2.49 -1.26
N GLN A 158 -15.88 -3.08 -1.86
CA GLN A 158 -15.87 -4.48 -2.31
C GLN A 158 -15.66 -5.45 -1.16
N GLU A 159 -14.70 -5.18 -0.29
CA GLU A 159 -14.28 -6.10 0.77
C GLU A 159 -15.14 -5.98 2.05
N LYS A 160 -15.68 -4.79 2.31
CA LYS A 160 -16.51 -4.54 3.50
C LYS A 160 -17.82 -3.82 3.16
N PRO A 161 -18.64 -4.38 2.25
CA PRO A 161 -19.82 -3.69 1.72
C PRO A 161 -20.81 -3.29 2.80
N LEU A 162 -21.06 -4.12 3.79
CA LEU A 162 -22.01 -3.85 4.86
C LEU A 162 -21.62 -2.57 5.64
N ILE A 163 -20.36 -2.48 6.06
CA ILE A 163 -19.88 -1.32 6.83
C ILE A 163 -19.89 -0.08 5.94
N PHE A 164 -19.47 -0.20 4.68
CA PHE A 164 -19.43 0.90 3.73
C PHE A 164 -20.82 1.51 3.51
N PHE A 165 -21.82 0.69 3.19
CA PHE A 165 -23.17 1.18 2.94
C PHE A 165 -23.90 1.58 4.22
N LEU A 166 -23.59 0.97 5.38
CA LEU A 166 -24.12 1.39 6.68
C LEU A 166 -23.67 2.82 7.04
N ILE A 167 -22.39 3.15 6.82
CA ILE A 167 -21.89 4.52 7.03
C ILE A 167 -22.66 5.51 6.15
N ILE A 168 -22.85 5.19 4.87
CA ILE A 168 -23.59 6.04 3.94
C ILE A 168 -25.05 6.22 4.41
N ALA A 169 -25.72 5.13 4.80
CA ALA A 169 -27.09 5.18 5.29
C ALA A 169 -27.23 6.04 6.54
N LEU A 170 -26.31 5.92 7.50
CA LEU A 170 -26.30 6.74 8.71
C LEU A 170 -26.07 8.23 8.41
N LEU A 171 -25.16 8.53 7.48
CA LEU A 171 -24.93 9.91 7.04
C LEU A 171 -26.18 10.52 6.38
N LEU A 172 -26.86 9.77 5.51
CA LEU A 172 -28.09 10.22 4.87
C LEU A 172 -29.23 10.40 5.88
N ALA A 173 -29.35 9.51 6.85
CA ALA A 173 -30.34 9.64 7.94
C ALA A 173 -30.05 10.88 8.78
N LEU A 174 -28.81 11.16 9.12
CA LEU A 174 -28.40 12.36 9.84
C LEU A 174 -28.73 13.63 9.06
N ILE A 175 -28.39 13.69 7.78
CA ILE A 175 -28.72 14.83 6.90
C ILE A 175 -30.23 15.02 6.83
N SER A 176 -31.00 13.94 6.64
CA SER A 176 -32.44 13.98 6.61
C SER A 176 -33.03 14.58 7.91
N THR A 177 -32.55 14.15 9.07
CA THR A 177 -32.95 14.65 10.37
C THR A 177 -32.68 16.17 10.52
N ILE A 178 -31.47 16.60 10.08
CA ILE A 178 -31.10 18.03 10.13
C ILE A 178 -31.98 18.86 9.22
N LEU A 179 -32.36 18.38 8.05
CA LEU A 179 -33.22 19.10 7.10
C LEU A 179 -34.68 19.16 7.53
N ILE A 180 -35.17 18.17 8.27
CA ILE A 180 -36.55 18.15 8.78
C ILE A 180 -36.72 19.07 10.00
N PHE A 181 -35.69 19.20 10.84
CA PHE A 181 -35.73 19.95 12.08
C PHE A 181 -36.22 21.40 11.94
N PRO A 182 -35.84 22.21 10.94
CA PRO A 182 -36.35 23.57 10.78
C PRO A 182 -37.80 23.66 10.22
N VAL A 183 -38.39 22.53 9.81
CA VAL A 183 -39.71 22.43 9.21
C VAL A 183 -40.78 22.00 10.25
N LEU A 184 -40.31 21.42 11.37
CA LEU A 184 -41.13 21.08 12.54
C LEU A 184 -41.20 22.23 13.53
#